data_40ea897d62fc61a7158dd7bda8caa9db
#
_entry.id   40ea897d62fc61a7158dd7bda8caa9db
#
_cell.length_a   1.000
_cell.length_b   1.000
_cell.length_c   1.000
_cell.angle_alpha   90.00
_cell.angle_beta   90.00
_cell.angle_gamma   90.00
#
_symmetry.space_group_name_H-M   'P 1'
#
loop_
_entity.id
_entity.type
_entity.pdbx_description
1 polymer ?
#
loop_
_entity_poly.entity_id
_entity_poly.type
_entity_poly.pdbx_seq_one_letter_code
_entity_poly.pdbx_strand_id
1 'polypeptide(L)'
;MTTAKTIRKIDQNGEKPPVQFDKHDLAILRELLEDSRRTLQEIGAAVKLSPTTCWTRIKRLEAEGVIKQYRIELDRTRLGYRDTVIVQLTLESHTDETLFEFGRVLAAIPEVMEAYLVSGDYDYFIRIAVKDTRDYERLLREKLYKIPGIRHSKSSFVLRMLKDAQAPLGLIVNDRR
;
A
#
# COMPACT_ATOMS: atom_id res chain seq x y z
N MET A 1 -3.66 -28.32 31.69
CA MET A 1 -4.64 -27.33 31.22
C MET A 1 -4.22 -26.94 29.81
N THR A 2 -4.90 -27.50 28.84
CA THR A 2 -4.53 -27.44 27.42
C THR A 2 -5.07 -26.16 26.81
N THR A 3 -4.19 -25.27 26.38
CA THR A 3 -4.55 -24.00 25.71
C THR A 3 -5.07 -24.31 24.32
N ALA A 4 -6.37 -24.18 24.11
CA ALA A 4 -6.99 -24.35 22.80
C ALA A 4 -6.47 -23.27 21.85
N LYS A 5 -5.64 -23.68 20.89
CA LYS A 5 -5.21 -22.87 19.74
C LYS A 5 -6.44 -22.63 18.86
N THR A 6 -7.02 -21.43 18.91
CA THR A 6 -8.11 -21.03 18.01
C THR A 6 -7.57 -21.07 16.57
N ILE A 7 -7.89 -22.12 15.85
CA ILE A 7 -7.62 -22.25 14.41
C ILE A 7 -8.52 -21.20 13.72
N ARG A 8 -7.92 -20.10 13.25
CA ARG A 8 -8.62 -19.08 12.46
C ARG A 8 -9.06 -19.71 11.14
N LYS A 9 -10.36 -19.69 10.88
CA LYS A 9 -10.92 -20.13 9.60
C LYS A 9 -10.36 -19.23 8.50
N ILE A 10 -9.72 -19.86 7.52
CA ILE A 10 -9.33 -19.24 6.25
C ILE A 10 -10.47 -19.57 5.28
N ASP A 11 -10.90 -18.61 4.46
CA ASP A 11 -11.89 -18.87 3.41
C ASP A 11 -11.31 -19.73 2.28
N GLN A 12 -12.15 -20.11 1.32
CA GLN A 12 -11.76 -20.99 0.20
C GLN A 12 -10.68 -20.37 -0.72
N ASN A 13 -10.41 -19.06 -0.63
CA ASN A 13 -9.38 -18.33 -1.38
C ASN A 13 -8.11 -18.08 -0.56
N GLY A 14 -8.00 -18.60 0.68
CA GLY A 14 -6.85 -18.36 1.55
C GLY A 14 -6.84 -16.99 2.23
N GLU A 15 -7.89 -16.21 2.10
CA GLU A 15 -8.02 -14.88 2.69
C GLU A 15 -8.61 -14.95 4.11
N LYS A 16 -8.18 -14.02 4.97
CA LYS A 16 -8.78 -13.87 6.28
C LYS A 16 -10.14 -13.18 6.13
N PRO A 17 -11.18 -13.63 6.85
CA PRO A 17 -12.48 -12.96 6.81
C PRO A 17 -12.36 -11.50 7.24
N PRO A 18 -13.22 -10.61 6.74
CA PRO A 18 -13.23 -9.21 7.15
C PRO A 18 -13.37 -9.08 8.67
N VAL A 19 -12.54 -8.21 9.25
CA VAL A 19 -12.58 -7.93 10.69
C VAL A 19 -13.77 -7.03 11.00
N GLN A 20 -14.52 -7.36 12.06
CA GLN A 20 -15.59 -6.49 12.54
C GLN A 20 -15.01 -5.40 13.45
N PHE A 21 -15.36 -4.15 13.15
CA PHE A 21 -14.96 -2.96 13.88
C PHE A 21 -16.14 -2.39 14.67
N ASP A 22 -15.91 -1.95 15.89
CA ASP A 22 -16.82 -1.05 16.57
C ASP A 22 -16.42 0.43 16.35
N LYS A 23 -17.25 1.34 16.85
CA LYS A 23 -16.99 2.80 16.72
C LYS A 23 -15.66 3.25 17.34
N HIS A 24 -15.22 2.59 18.40
CA HIS A 24 -13.98 2.92 19.08
C HIS A 24 -12.76 2.41 18.33
N ASP A 25 -12.84 1.23 17.71
CA ASP A 25 -11.76 0.73 16.83
C ASP A 25 -11.52 1.70 15.67
N LEU A 26 -12.61 2.16 15.02
CA LEU A 26 -12.52 3.11 13.92
C LEU A 26 -11.99 4.47 14.37
N ALA A 27 -12.37 4.93 15.57
CA ALA A 27 -11.83 6.16 16.14
C ALA A 27 -10.33 6.03 16.43
N ILE A 28 -9.88 4.92 17.03
CA ILE A 28 -8.45 4.66 17.27
C ILE A 28 -7.66 4.61 15.96
N LEU A 29 -8.18 3.93 14.93
CA LEU A 29 -7.52 3.87 13.63
C LEU A 29 -7.39 5.25 12.98
N ARG A 30 -8.37 6.15 13.16
CA ARG A 30 -8.26 7.54 12.68
C ARG A 30 -7.15 8.31 13.36
N GLU A 31 -7.09 8.24 14.70
CA GLU A 31 -6.02 8.88 15.47
C GLU A 31 -4.63 8.41 15.02
N LEU A 32 -4.46 7.09 14.82
CA LEU A 32 -3.21 6.50 14.36
C LEU A 32 -2.87 6.83 12.90
N LEU A 33 -3.86 7.01 12.04
CA LEU A 33 -3.64 7.44 10.63
C LEU A 33 -3.26 8.92 10.55
N GLU A 34 -3.77 9.75 11.45
CA GLU A 34 -3.43 11.16 11.54
C GLU A 34 -2.00 11.34 12.07
N ASP A 35 -1.67 10.67 13.19
CA ASP A 35 -0.33 10.61 13.74
C ASP A 35 -0.08 9.29 14.47
N SER A 36 0.70 8.41 13.84
CA SER A 36 1.04 7.10 14.39
C SER A 36 1.96 7.15 15.62
N ARG A 37 2.45 8.33 16.00
CA ARG A 37 3.32 8.56 17.17
C ARG A 37 2.55 9.02 18.40
N ARG A 38 1.23 9.22 18.30
CA ARG A 38 0.40 9.58 19.46
C ARG A 38 0.56 8.57 20.59
N THR A 39 0.68 9.07 21.79
CA THR A 39 0.71 8.25 23.01
C THR A 39 -0.65 7.63 23.29
N LEU A 40 -0.68 6.54 24.05
CA LEU A 40 -1.93 5.91 24.47
C LEU A 40 -2.81 6.84 25.32
N GLN A 41 -2.22 7.79 26.05
CA GLN A 41 -2.93 8.83 26.79
C GLN A 41 -3.65 9.79 25.85
N GLU A 42 -2.98 10.27 24.81
CA GLU A 42 -3.56 11.18 23.81
C GLU A 42 -4.68 10.49 23.03
N ILE A 43 -4.43 9.26 22.56
CA ILE A 43 -5.47 8.45 21.87
C ILE A 43 -6.65 8.24 22.82
N GLY A 44 -6.41 7.83 24.07
CA GLY A 44 -7.45 7.58 25.06
C GLY A 44 -8.33 8.80 25.33
N ALA A 45 -7.69 9.97 25.46
CA ALA A 45 -8.41 11.24 25.64
C ALA A 45 -9.30 11.56 24.41
N ALA A 46 -8.78 11.39 23.18
CA ALA A 46 -9.52 11.66 21.94
C ALA A 46 -10.72 10.73 21.75
N VAL A 47 -10.55 9.42 22.02
CA VAL A 47 -11.62 8.41 21.81
C VAL A 47 -12.46 8.11 23.06
N LYS A 48 -12.21 8.80 24.18
CA LYS A 48 -12.90 8.65 25.49
C LYS A 48 -12.79 7.22 26.05
N LEU A 49 -11.59 6.66 26.02
CA LEU A 49 -11.24 5.36 26.57
C LEU A 49 -10.02 5.44 27.49
N SER A 50 -9.85 4.47 28.38
CA SER A 50 -8.61 4.36 29.16
C SER A 50 -7.43 3.98 28.25
N PRO A 51 -6.19 4.42 28.58
CA PRO A 51 -4.97 4.03 27.84
C PRO A 51 -4.81 2.52 27.71
N THR A 52 -5.13 1.77 28.78
CA THR A 52 -5.08 0.29 28.76
C THR A 52 -6.08 -0.30 27.78
N THR A 53 -7.30 0.26 27.71
CA THR A 53 -8.32 -0.19 26.75
C THR A 53 -7.87 0.10 25.31
N CYS A 54 -7.28 1.27 25.05
CA CYS A 54 -6.70 1.61 23.75
C CYS A 54 -5.59 0.63 23.36
N TRP A 55 -4.67 0.34 24.27
CA TRP A 55 -3.59 -0.62 24.05
C TRP A 55 -4.11 -2.00 23.66
N THR A 56 -5.07 -2.53 24.41
CA THR A 56 -5.67 -3.86 24.15
C THR A 56 -6.32 -3.92 22.76
N ARG A 57 -7.04 -2.85 22.35
CA ARG A 57 -7.66 -2.74 21.04
C ARG A 57 -6.63 -2.65 19.92
N ILE A 58 -5.61 -1.81 20.07
CA ILE A 58 -4.51 -1.69 19.11
C ILE A 58 -3.81 -3.04 18.93
N LYS A 59 -3.48 -3.74 20.02
CA LYS A 59 -2.87 -5.08 19.96
C LYS A 59 -3.75 -6.10 19.24
N ARG A 60 -5.06 -6.04 19.42
CA ARG A 60 -6.00 -6.86 18.66
C ARG A 60 -5.94 -6.53 17.17
N LEU A 61 -6.01 -5.24 16.80
CA LEU A 61 -5.97 -4.80 15.39
C LEU A 61 -4.66 -5.17 14.69
N GLU A 62 -3.53 -5.11 15.40
CA GLU A 62 -2.23 -5.62 14.93
C GLU A 62 -2.28 -7.15 14.73
N ALA A 63 -2.76 -7.89 15.72
CA ALA A 63 -2.82 -9.36 15.67
C ALA A 63 -3.74 -9.88 14.57
N GLU A 64 -4.81 -9.15 14.27
CA GLU A 64 -5.75 -9.45 13.19
C GLU A 64 -5.21 -8.99 11.81
N GLY A 65 -4.10 -8.24 11.78
CA GLY A 65 -3.43 -7.76 10.56
C GLY A 65 -4.14 -6.57 9.91
N VAL A 66 -5.02 -5.89 10.64
CA VAL A 66 -5.64 -4.62 10.22
C VAL A 66 -4.58 -3.53 10.22
N ILE A 67 -3.81 -3.42 11.31
CA ILE A 67 -2.60 -2.61 11.37
C ILE A 67 -1.45 -3.51 10.93
N LYS A 68 -0.96 -3.32 9.71
CA LYS A 68 0.14 -4.11 9.16
C LYS A 68 1.50 -3.62 9.63
N GLN A 69 1.67 -2.31 9.77
CA GLN A 69 2.92 -1.65 10.17
C GLN A 69 2.70 -0.16 10.43
N TYR A 70 3.65 0.44 11.14
CA TYR A 70 3.77 1.88 11.31
C TYR A 70 4.86 2.38 10.36
N ARG A 71 4.54 3.38 9.53
CA ARG A 71 5.44 3.94 8.52
C ARG A 71 5.63 5.42 8.74
N ILE A 72 6.77 5.93 8.31
CA ILE A 72 6.97 7.36 8.10
C ILE A 72 6.67 7.72 6.65
N GLU A 73 6.14 8.90 6.42
CA GLU A 73 6.04 9.50 5.10
C GLU A 73 7.23 10.42 4.87
N LEU A 74 7.90 10.26 3.73
CA LEU A 74 9.06 11.07 3.36
C LEU A 74 8.69 12.05 2.25
N ASP A 75 9.06 13.31 2.41
CA ASP A 75 8.98 14.30 1.35
C ASP A 75 10.03 13.98 0.28
N ARG A 76 9.58 13.33 -0.80
CA ARG A 76 10.44 12.91 -1.92
C ARG A 76 11.10 14.09 -2.62
N THR A 77 10.44 15.23 -2.67
CA THR A 77 10.99 16.45 -3.27
C THR A 77 12.21 16.93 -2.52
N ARG A 78 12.17 16.88 -1.17
CA ARG A 78 13.31 17.19 -0.32
C ARG A 78 14.44 16.17 -0.42
N LEU A 79 14.13 14.93 -0.82
CA LEU A 79 15.11 13.90 -1.12
C LEU A 79 15.68 14.01 -2.56
N GLY A 80 15.21 14.99 -3.34
CA GLY A 80 15.66 15.24 -4.72
C GLY A 80 14.85 14.54 -5.79
N TYR A 81 13.82 13.72 -5.46
CA TYR A 81 12.95 13.03 -6.41
C TYR A 81 11.69 13.88 -6.66
N ARG A 82 11.80 14.82 -7.58
CA ARG A 82 10.74 15.83 -7.82
C ARG A 82 9.63 15.31 -8.70
N ASP A 83 9.95 14.41 -9.62
CA ASP A 83 9.01 13.94 -10.63
C ASP A 83 8.49 12.55 -10.28
N THR A 84 7.22 12.35 -10.54
CA THR A 84 6.56 11.05 -10.52
C THR A 84 6.13 10.70 -11.92
N VAL A 85 6.44 9.47 -12.35
CA VAL A 85 6.03 8.95 -13.65
C VAL A 85 5.18 7.72 -13.45
N ILE A 86 4.05 7.68 -14.13
CA ILE A 86 3.20 6.50 -14.25
C ILE A 86 3.54 5.83 -15.56
N VAL A 87 3.90 4.54 -15.50
CA VAL A 87 4.22 3.74 -16.69
C VAL A 87 3.26 2.58 -16.79
N GLN A 88 2.66 2.44 -17.96
CA GLN A 88 1.80 1.33 -18.35
C GLN A 88 2.61 0.44 -19.27
N LEU A 89 2.61 -0.87 -19.00
CA LEU A 89 3.42 -1.85 -19.74
C LEU A 89 2.51 -2.96 -20.28
N THR A 90 2.77 -3.36 -21.51
CA THR A 90 2.17 -4.55 -22.11
C THR A 90 3.29 -5.53 -22.43
N LEU A 91 3.07 -6.82 -22.12
CA LEU A 91 4.04 -7.88 -22.37
C LEU A 91 3.74 -8.63 -23.67
N GLU A 92 4.76 -9.32 -24.18
CA GLU A 92 4.63 -10.18 -25.36
C GLU A 92 3.95 -11.51 -25.03
N SER A 93 4.09 -11.98 -23.78
CA SER A 93 3.54 -13.25 -23.28
C SER A 93 2.82 -13.04 -21.95
N HIS A 94 1.70 -13.77 -21.79
CA HIS A 94 0.79 -13.65 -20.64
C HIS A 94 0.68 -14.97 -19.86
N THR A 95 1.73 -15.83 -19.87
CA THR A 95 1.75 -16.99 -18.99
C THR A 95 1.91 -16.53 -17.53
N ASP A 96 1.31 -17.26 -16.58
CA ASP A 96 1.40 -16.96 -15.15
C ASP A 96 2.85 -16.81 -14.68
N GLU A 97 3.74 -17.68 -15.18
CA GLU A 97 5.16 -17.62 -14.88
C GLU A 97 5.80 -16.32 -15.38
N THR A 98 5.53 -15.92 -16.63
CA THR A 98 6.04 -14.67 -17.21
C THR A 98 5.54 -13.46 -16.43
N LEU A 99 4.25 -13.42 -16.10
CA LEU A 99 3.67 -12.33 -15.32
C LEU A 99 4.31 -12.24 -13.93
N PHE A 100 4.43 -13.36 -13.23
CA PHE A 100 5.01 -13.37 -11.88
C PHE A 100 6.48 -12.91 -11.88
N GLU A 101 7.33 -13.48 -12.76
CA GLU A 101 8.74 -13.13 -12.82
C GLU A 101 8.96 -11.68 -13.24
N PHE A 102 8.17 -11.16 -14.18
CA PHE A 102 8.23 -9.77 -14.59
C PHE A 102 7.89 -8.83 -13.44
N GLY A 103 6.81 -9.13 -12.70
CA GLY A 103 6.41 -8.38 -11.50
C GLY A 103 7.52 -8.37 -10.43
N ARG A 104 8.20 -9.49 -10.23
CA ARG A 104 9.33 -9.61 -9.30
C ARG A 104 10.51 -8.72 -9.71
N VAL A 105 10.83 -8.69 -11.01
CA VAL A 105 11.89 -7.82 -11.54
C VAL A 105 11.53 -6.35 -11.37
N LEU A 106 10.30 -5.95 -11.68
CA LEU A 106 9.83 -4.57 -11.46
C LEU A 106 9.92 -4.15 -10.00
N ALA A 107 9.50 -5.02 -9.08
CA ALA A 107 9.54 -4.73 -7.65
C ALA A 107 10.96 -4.60 -7.08
N ALA A 108 11.97 -5.14 -7.77
CA ALA A 108 13.37 -5.02 -7.39
C ALA A 108 14.03 -3.71 -7.84
N ILE A 109 13.38 -2.89 -8.68
CA ILE A 109 13.88 -1.60 -9.13
C ILE A 109 13.64 -0.56 -8.04
N PRO A 110 14.68 0.06 -7.45
CA PRO A 110 14.51 0.98 -6.31
C PRO A 110 13.65 2.22 -6.61
N GLU A 111 13.64 2.69 -7.84
CA GLU A 111 12.86 3.85 -8.27
C GLU A 111 11.37 3.52 -8.44
N VAL A 112 11.01 2.23 -8.53
CA VAL A 112 9.61 1.78 -8.59
C VAL A 112 9.04 1.79 -7.19
N MET A 113 8.12 2.70 -6.95
CA MET A 113 7.43 2.85 -5.66
C MET A 113 6.24 1.90 -5.53
N GLU A 114 5.56 1.64 -6.63
CA GLU A 114 4.40 0.77 -6.72
C GLU A 114 4.38 0.04 -8.05
N ALA A 115 3.97 -1.23 -8.02
CA ALA A 115 3.76 -2.04 -9.20
C ALA A 115 2.48 -2.85 -9.03
N TYR A 116 1.63 -2.82 -10.03
CA TYR A 116 0.34 -3.51 -10.06
C TYR A 116 0.24 -4.33 -11.34
N LEU A 117 -0.15 -5.60 -11.22
CA LEU A 117 -0.70 -6.38 -12.32
C LEU A 117 -2.17 -5.95 -12.46
N VAL A 118 -2.58 -5.55 -13.64
CA VAL A 118 -3.91 -5.00 -13.89
C VAL A 118 -4.63 -5.74 -14.99
N SER A 119 -5.95 -5.69 -14.99
CA SER A 119 -6.78 -6.16 -16.11
C SER A 119 -7.04 -5.01 -17.08
N GLY A 120 -7.20 -5.30 -18.39
CA GLY A 120 -7.50 -4.33 -19.44
C GLY A 120 -6.43 -4.29 -20.52
N ASP A 121 -6.20 -3.12 -21.11
CA ASP A 121 -5.31 -2.94 -22.27
C ASP A 121 -3.82 -3.04 -21.93
N TYR A 122 -3.47 -2.97 -20.66
CA TYR A 122 -2.11 -3.07 -20.16
C TYR A 122 -2.02 -4.16 -19.10
N ASP A 123 -0.84 -4.78 -18.99
CA ASP A 123 -0.59 -5.83 -18.00
C ASP A 123 -0.09 -5.26 -16.68
N TYR A 124 0.74 -4.23 -16.75
CA TYR A 124 1.31 -3.59 -15.56
C TYR A 124 1.11 -2.09 -15.55
N PHE A 125 0.88 -1.61 -14.34
CA PHE A 125 0.84 -0.20 -13.99
C PHE A 125 1.88 0.04 -12.89
N ILE A 126 2.88 0.87 -13.16
CA ILE A 126 3.93 1.17 -12.17
C ILE A 126 4.03 2.67 -11.91
N ARG A 127 4.34 3.03 -10.68
CA ARG A 127 4.62 4.40 -10.25
C ARG A 127 6.09 4.53 -9.89
N ILE A 128 6.78 5.44 -10.53
CA ILE A 128 8.22 5.64 -10.45
C ILE A 128 8.51 7.03 -9.90
N ALA A 129 9.51 7.14 -9.00
CA ALA A 129 10.06 8.42 -8.57
C ALA A 129 11.39 8.68 -9.26
N VAL A 130 11.54 9.88 -9.86
CA VAL A 130 12.76 10.31 -10.54
C VAL A 130 13.09 11.75 -10.19
N LYS A 131 14.34 12.15 -10.41
CA LYS A 131 14.80 13.52 -10.14
C LYS A 131 14.28 14.52 -11.18
N ASP A 132 14.32 14.11 -12.46
CA ASP A 132 13.92 14.88 -13.62
C ASP A 132 13.72 13.96 -14.84
N THR A 133 13.40 14.54 -15.99
CA THR A 133 13.20 13.82 -17.26
C THR A 133 14.45 13.10 -17.75
N ARG A 134 15.66 13.59 -17.48
CA ARG A 134 16.92 12.93 -17.85
C ARG A 134 17.15 11.68 -17.01
N ASP A 135 16.84 11.76 -15.71
CA ASP A 135 16.91 10.62 -14.81
C ASP A 135 15.90 9.53 -15.23
N TYR A 136 14.71 9.95 -15.68
CA TYR A 136 13.72 9.02 -16.24
C TYR A 136 14.21 8.35 -17.54
N GLU A 137 14.75 9.11 -18.49
CA GLU A 137 15.32 8.55 -19.72
C GLU A 137 16.42 7.53 -19.43
N ARG A 138 17.30 7.85 -18.48
CA ARG A 138 18.35 6.91 -18.04
C ARG A 138 17.74 5.62 -17.46
N LEU A 139 16.73 5.73 -16.59
CA LEU A 139 16.02 4.60 -15.98
C LEU A 139 15.38 3.70 -17.05
N LEU A 140 14.72 4.30 -18.05
CA LEU A 140 14.15 3.55 -19.17
C LEU A 140 15.23 2.73 -19.89
N ARG A 141 16.31 3.37 -20.31
CA ARG A 141 17.38 2.77 -21.10
C ARG A 141 18.18 1.71 -20.31
N GLU A 142 18.49 1.99 -19.04
CA GLU A 142 19.39 1.17 -18.24
C GLU A 142 18.70 0.06 -17.47
N LYS A 143 17.40 0.21 -17.17
CA LYS A 143 16.64 -0.73 -16.37
C LYS A 143 15.43 -1.28 -17.11
N LEU A 144 14.43 -0.47 -17.43
CA LEU A 144 13.15 -0.98 -17.95
C LEU A 144 13.30 -1.68 -19.30
N TYR A 145 13.98 -1.06 -20.26
CA TYR A 145 14.14 -1.65 -21.61
C TYR A 145 15.12 -2.82 -21.67
N LYS A 146 15.82 -3.10 -20.57
CA LYS A 146 16.62 -4.32 -20.45
C LYS A 146 15.81 -5.52 -19.95
N ILE A 147 14.61 -5.31 -19.46
CA ILE A 147 13.74 -6.42 -19.07
C ILE A 147 13.14 -7.02 -20.34
N PRO A 148 13.41 -8.29 -20.62
CA PRO A 148 12.86 -8.92 -21.82
C PRO A 148 11.35 -9.08 -21.72
N GLY A 149 10.68 -9.09 -22.88
CA GLY A 149 9.25 -9.36 -22.97
C GLY A 149 8.35 -8.13 -22.89
N ILE A 150 8.89 -6.91 -22.83
CA ILE A 150 8.07 -5.69 -22.95
C ILE A 150 7.72 -5.49 -24.44
N ARG A 151 6.43 -5.60 -24.75
CA ARG A 151 5.89 -5.31 -26.06
C ARG A 151 5.65 -3.83 -26.28
N HIS A 152 5.07 -3.17 -25.28
CA HIS A 152 4.72 -1.75 -25.36
C HIS A 152 4.84 -1.07 -23.99
N SER A 153 5.24 0.20 -24.00
CA SER A 153 5.27 1.04 -22.81
C SER A 153 4.67 2.42 -23.09
N LYS A 154 3.89 2.93 -22.14
CA LYS A 154 3.35 4.28 -22.18
C LYS A 154 3.66 4.99 -20.86
N SER A 155 4.28 6.15 -20.95
CA SER A 155 4.71 6.94 -19.80
C SER A 155 3.91 8.23 -19.69
N SER A 156 3.53 8.59 -18.47
CA SER A 156 2.85 9.84 -18.16
C SER A 156 3.48 10.50 -16.94
N PHE A 157 3.98 11.72 -17.09
CA PHE A 157 4.44 12.51 -15.95
C PHE A 157 3.25 13.03 -15.16
N VAL A 158 3.29 12.85 -13.85
CA VAL A 158 2.25 13.33 -12.93
C VAL A 158 2.45 14.82 -12.72
N LEU A 159 1.52 15.62 -13.20
CA LEU A 159 1.57 17.07 -13.03
C LEU A 159 1.26 17.49 -11.58
N ARG A 160 0.34 16.79 -10.92
CA ARG A 160 -0.06 17.05 -9.54
C ARG A 160 -0.70 15.82 -8.92
N MET A 161 -0.33 15.48 -7.71
CA MET A 161 -1.06 14.52 -6.88
C MET A 161 -2.23 15.26 -6.21
N LEU A 162 -3.45 14.79 -6.47
CA LEU A 162 -4.66 15.42 -5.95
C LEU A 162 -5.12 14.79 -4.63
N LYS A 163 -4.80 13.52 -4.43
CA LYS A 163 -5.12 12.78 -3.20
C LYS A 163 -4.12 11.65 -3.01
N ASP A 164 -3.64 11.51 -1.78
CA ASP A 164 -2.90 10.34 -1.30
C ASP A 164 -3.60 9.85 -0.03
N ALA A 165 -4.18 8.66 -0.07
CA ALA A 165 -4.88 8.08 1.06
C ALA A 165 -4.61 6.58 1.12
N GLN A 166 -4.12 6.11 2.26
CA GLN A 166 -3.72 4.70 2.44
C GLN A 166 -4.91 3.75 2.63
N ALA A 167 -6.04 4.24 3.12
CA ALA A 167 -7.22 3.40 3.37
C ALA A 167 -8.53 4.20 3.22
N PRO A 168 -9.61 3.56 2.74
CA PRO A 168 -10.91 4.22 2.57
C PRO A 168 -11.72 4.27 3.88
N LEU A 169 -11.12 4.75 4.99
CA LEU A 169 -11.80 4.80 6.29
C LEU A 169 -13.14 5.57 6.25
N GLY A 170 -13.26 6.55 5.37
CA GLY A 170 -14.51 7.28 5.17
C GLY A 170 -15.68 6.40 4.74
N LEU A 171 -15.42 5.32 3.99
CA LEU A 171 -16.45 4.37 3.56
C LEU A 171 -16.89 3.45 4.71
N ILE A 172 -15.95 2.99 5.52
CA ILE A 172 -16.23 2.08 6.64
C ILE A 172 -17.13 2.74 7.70
N VAL A 173 -17.06 4.07 7.83
CA VAL A 173 -17.82 4.85 8.82
C VAL A 173 -19.25 5.14 8.34
N ASN A 174 -19.46 5.26 7.03
CA ASN A 174 -20.77 5.61 6.46
C ASN A 174 -21.67 4.39 6.20
N ASP A 175 -21.14 3.19 6.22
CA ASP A 175 -21.88 1.95 5.90
C ASP A 175 -22.80 1.46 7.06
N ARG A 176 -22.98 2.28 8.11
CA ARG A 176 -23.87 2.00 9.25
C ARG A 176 -24.93 3.09 9.42
N ARG A 177 -25.57 3.51 8.31
CA ARG A 177 -26.85 4.22 8.38
C ARG A 177 -28.00 3.26 8.15
#